data_57c101ff825be790fc78967be8aaf715
#
_entry.id   57c101ff825be790fc78967be8aaf715
#
_cell.length_a   1.000
_cell.length_b   1.000
_cell.length_c   1.000
_cell.angle_alpha   90.00
_cell.angle_beta   90.00
_cell.angle_gamma   90.00
#
_symmetry.space_group_name_H-M   'P 1'
#
loop_
_entity.id
_entity.type
_entity.pdbx_description
1 polymer ?
#
loop_
_entity_poly.entity_id
_entity_poly.type
_entity_poly.pdbx_seq_one_letter_code
_entity_poly.pdbx_strand_id
1 'polypeptide(L)'
;KCTGFALPGFQNAHSHAFQYAMAGLAELHPTAMKKNDFWSWRESMYALALKVQPEHIEAIAAMLYKEMLRHGYTHVAEFHYIHRDLNGSSYENKAELSERIARAAQSVGINLTIIPIYYEQGGFGLPPQKEQRRFLSSSFEDYLELNAAVKTMATKYENCEVGFGIHSMRGVALENIIELAKHRTGNTPFHIHIAEQTKEIEDCIAFTGIRPT
;
A
#
# COMPACT_ATOMS: atom_id res chain seq x y z
N LYS A 1 3.04 -4.79 -41.76
CA LYS A 1 2.76 -6.21 -41.42
C LYS A 1 3.60 -6.53 -40.20
N CYS A 2 2.97 -6.90 -39.08
CA CYS A 2 3.68 -7.46 -37.93
C CYS A 2 3.87 -8.97 -38.15
N THR A 3 5.07 -9.47 -37.88
CA THR A 3 5.38 -10.89 -37.87
C THR A 3 5.48 -11.34 -36.42
N GLY A 4 4.39 -11.77 -35.80
CA GLY A 4 4.35 -12.17 -34.40
C GLY A 4 2.94 -12.07 -33.83
N PHE A 5 2.87 -12.24 -32.50
CA PHE A 5 1.63 -12.15 -31.74
C PHE A 5 1.53 -10.77 -31.07
N ALA A 6 0.35 -10.15 -31.12
CA ALA A 6 0.00 -9.00 -30.29
C ALA A 6 -0.71 -9.51 -29.04
N LEU A 7 -0.18 -9.18 -27.87
CA LEU A 7 -0.77 -9.53 -26.59
C LEU A 7 -1.17 -8.24 -25.85
N PRO A 8 -2.26 -8.27 -25.06
CA PRO A 8 -2.53 -7.19 -24.11
C PRO A 8 -1.35 -7.03 -23.15
N GLY A 9 -1.11 -5.81 -22.65
CA GLY A 9 -0.15 -5.59 -21.59
C GLY A 9 -0.57 -6.29 -20.30
N PHE A 10 0.41 -6.69 -19.50
CA PHE A 10 0.15 -7.33 -18.20
C PHE A 10 -0.42 -6.32 -17.21
N GLN A 11 -1.22 -6.83 -16.27
CA GLN A 11 -1.79 -6.06 -15.15
C GLN A 11 -1.10 -6.50 -13.87
N ASN A 12 -0.47 -5.57 -13.15
CA ASN A 12 0.04 -5.86 -11.80
C ASN A 12 -1.07 -5.52 -10.78
N ALA A 13 -1.67 -6.54 -10.22
CA ALA A 13 -2.79 -6.38 -9.29
C ALA A 13 -2.39 -5.99 -7.86
N HIS A 14 -1.09 -5.94 -7.53
CA HIS A 14 -0.63 -5.62 -6.17
C HIS A 14 0.81 -5.10 -6.18
N SER A 15 1.01 -3.91 -5.64
CA SER A 15 2.32 -3.25 -5.56
C SER A 15 2.43 -2.38 -4.31
N HIS A 16 3.64 -2.26 -3.78
CA HIS A 16 4.05 -1.32 -2.74
C HIS A 16 5.27 -0.55 -3.22
N ALA A 17 5.08 0.47 -4.05
CA ALA A 17 6.16 1.11 -4.79
C ALA A 17 7.34 1.56 -3.91
N PHE A 18 7.09 2.14 -2.73
CA PHE A 18 8.15 2.61 -1.85
C PHE A 18 9.12 1.50 -1.41
N GLN A 19 8.65 0.25 -1.31
CA GLN A 19 9.47 -0.89 -0.91
C GLN A 19 10.53 -1.25 -1.95
N TYR A 20 10.38 -0.81 -3.20
CA TYR A 20 11.37 -1.03 -4.24
C TYR A 20 12.75 -0.43 -3.87
N ALA A 21 12.79 0.59 -3.03
CA ALA A 21 14.04 1.13 -2.49
C ALA A 21 14.79 0.18 -1.55
N MET A 22 14.18 -0.94 -1.15
CA MET A 22 14.81 -1.99 -0.36
C MET A 22 15.46 -3.07 -1.24
N ALA A 23 15.30 -3.04 -2.56
CA ALA A 23 15.89 -4.01 -3.47
C ALA A 23 17.42 -4.07 -3.29
N GLY A 24 17.94 -5.28 -3.05
CA GLY A 24 19.35 -5.51 -2.75
C GLY A 24 19.79 -5.19 -1.31
N LEU A 25 18.92 -4.65 -0.47
CA LEU A 25 19.20 -4.35 0.94
C LEU A 25 18.54 -5.34 1.90
N ALA A 26 17.30 -5.74 1.60
CA ALA A 26 16.52 -6.66 2.44
C ALA A 26 16.90 -8.13 2.21
N GLU A 27 17.50 -8.45 1.08
CA GLU A 27 17.92 -9.80 0.70
C GLU A 27 19.35 -10.15 1.18
N LEU A 28 20.07 -9.20 1.79
CA LEU A 28 21.38 -9.44 2.35
C LEU A 28 21.27 -10.31 3.61
N HIS A 29 21.83 -11.52 3.54
CA HIS A 29 22.00 -12.41 4.67
C HIS A 29 23.41 -12.23 5.29
N PRO A 30 23.58 -11.44 6.36
CA PRO A 30 24.79 -11.55 7.14
C PRO A 30 24.84 -12.96 7.73
N THR A 31 25.93 -13.68 7.50
CA THR A 31 26.18 -15.04 7.98
C THR A 31 26.00 -15.22 9.50
N ALA A 32 25.88 -14.13 10.26
CA ALA A 32 25.67 -14.10 11.71
C ALA A 32 24.19 -14.02 12.14
N MET A 33 23.23 -13.73 11.25
CA MET A 33 21.82 -13.66 11.59
C MET A 33 21.14 -15.01 11.36
N LYS A 34 20.65 -15.61 12.44
CA LYS A 34 20.08 -16.97 12.46
C LYS A 34 18.75 -17.16 11.72
N LYS A 35 18.05 -16.10 11.32
CA LYS A 35 16.82 -16.16 10.50
C LYS A 35 16.60 -14.83 9.79
N ASN A 36 16.55 -14.86 8.48
CA ASN A 36 15.94 -13.83 7.68
C ASN A 36 14.48 -14.22 7.50
N ASP A 37 13.60 -13.61 8.28
CA ASP A 37 12.19 -13.89 8.26
C ASP A 37 11.39 -12.62 7.93
N PHE A 38 10.09 -12.78 7.78
CA PHE A 38 9.15 -11.68 7.54
C PHE A 38 9.30 -10.52 8.55
N TRP A 39 9.65 -10.82 9.79
CA TRP A 39 9.72 -9.82 10.86
C TRP A 39 10.94 -8.91 10.71
N SER A 40 12.10 -9.46 10.36
CA SER A 40 13.32 -8.67 10.09
C SER A 40 13.17 -7.82 8.83
N TRP A 41 12.52 -8.36 7.79
CA TRP A 41 12.15 -7.61 6.61
C TRP A 41 11.22 -6.43 6.96
N ARG A 42 10.20 -6.66 7.80
CA ARG A 42 9.27 -5.62 8.24
C ARG A 42 9.96 -4.48 9.01
N GLU A 43 10.95 -4.80 9.86
CA GLU A 43 11.74 -3.78 10.56
C GLU A 43 12.51 -2.90 9.58
N SER A 44 13.12 -3.49 8.56
CA SER A 44 13.82 -2.77 7.48
C SER A 44 12.85 -1.88 6.70
N MET A 45 11.67 -2.37 6.41
CA MET A 45 10.60 -1.63 5.74
C MET A 45 10.13 -0.43 6.58
N TYR A 46 9.95 -0.60 7.88
CA TYR A 46 9.62 0.53 8.77
C TYR A 46 10.75 1.56 8.82
N ALA A 47 12.00 1.10 8.91
CA ALA A 47 13.16 2.00 8.91
C ALA A 47 13.24 2.82 7.62
N LEU A 48 12.92 2.24 6.47
CA LEU A 48 12.80 2.95 5.20
C LEU A 48 11.64 3.93 5.23
N ALA A 49 10.44 3.45 5.58
CA ALA A 49 9.22 4.25 5.60
C ALA A 49 9.36 5.52 6.45
N LEU A 50 10.14 5.46 7.53
CA LEU A 50 10.38 6.60 8.42
C LEU A 50 11.44 7.59 7.91
N LYS A 51 12.04 7.36 6.74
CA LYS A 51 13.09 8.22 6.16
C LYS A 51 12.68 8.84 4.82
N VAL A 52 11.82 8.15 4.06
CA VAL A 52 11.46 8.61 2.72
C VAL A 52 10.61 9.89 2.77
N GLN A 53 11.02 10.88 1.98
CA GLN A 53 10.31 12.15 1.78
C GLN A 53 9.38 12.03 0.56
N PRO A 54 8.44 12.96 0.34
CA PRO A 54 7.55 12.95 -0.81
C PRO A 54 8.28 12.79 -2.15
N GLU A 55 9.39 13.49 -2.34
CA GLU A 55 10.21 13.44 -3.56
C GLU A 55 10.83 12.05 -3.76
N HIS A 56 11.23 11.39 -2.67
CA HIS A 56 11.76 10.02 -2.73
C HIS A 56 10.66 9.03 -3.12
N ILE A 57 9.43 9.16 -2.59
CA ILE A 57 8.28 8.33 -2.97
C ILE A 57 8.03 8.43 -4.48
N GLU A 58 7.99 9.66 -5.03
CA GLU A 58 7.80 9.91 -6.45
C GLU A 58 8.91 9.26 -7.31
N ALA A 59 10.17 9.48 -6.94
CA ALA A 59 11.32 8.94 -7.68
C ALA A 59 11.37 7.41 -7.65
N ILE A 60 11.14 6.79 -6.48
CA ILE A 60 11.11 5.33 -6.33
C ILE A 60 9.98 4.71 -7.14
N ALA A 61 8.78 5.29 -7.07
CA ALA A 61 7.62 4.82 -7.83
C ALA A 61 7.87 4.95 -9.35
N ALA A 62 8.41 6.08 -9.81
CA ALA A 62 8.75 6.29 -11.22
C ALA A 62 9.75 5.23 -11.72
N MET A 63 10.77 4.91 -10.93
CA MET A 63 11.74 3.87 -11.27
C MET A 63 11.08 2.49 -11.37
N LEU A 64 10.29 2.08 -10.38
CA LEU A 64 9.58 0.81 -10.37
C LEU A 64 8.62 0.71 -11.56
N TYR A 65 7.82 1.73 -11.81
CA TYR A 65 6.84 1.73 -12.90
C TYR A 65 7.49 1.70 -14.27
N LYS A 66 8.66 2.32 -14.42
CA LYS A 66 9.47 2.20 -15.63
C LYS A 66 9.96 0.76 -15.85
N GLU A 67 10.42 0.10 -14.79
CA GLU A 67 10.79 -1.32 -14.87
C GLU A 67 9.57 -2.21 -15.19
N MET A 68 8.41 -1.94 -14.62
CA MET A 68 7.18 -2.64 -14.97
C MET A 68 6.87 -2.51 -16.47
N LEU A 69 6.91 -1.30 -17.03
CA LEU A 69 6.69 -1.08 -18.46
C LEU A 69 7.73 -1.83 -19.34
N ARG A 70 9.00 -1.84 -18.93
CA ARG A 70 10.05 -2.61 -19.64
C ARG A 70 9.76 -4.10 -19.69
N HIS A 71 9.01 -4.63 -18.72
CA HIS A 71 8.62 -6.04 -18.63
C HIS A 71 7.20 -6.31 -19.13
N GLY A 72 6.58 -5.33 -19.80
CA GLY A 72 5.29 -5.48 -20.46
C GLY A 72 4.06 -5.25 -19.58
N TYR A 73 4.24 -4.75 -18.36
CA TYR A 73 3.11 -4.31 -17.53
C TYR A 73 2.64 -2.92 -18.00
N THR A 74 1.34 -2.75 -18.15
CA THR A 74 0.72 -1.49 -18.60
C THR A 74 -0.22 -0.89 -17.57
N HIS A 75 -0.48 -1.60 -16.48
CA HIS A 75 -1.32 -1.15 -15.37
C HIS A 75 -0.78 -1.70 -14.05
N VAL A 76 -0.89 -0.89 -12.99
CA VAL A 76 -0.53 -1.27 -11.63
C VAL A 76 -1.62 -0.88 -10.65
N ALA A 77 -1.99 -1.82 -9.76
CA ALA A 77 -2.76 -1.52 -8.56
C ALA A 77 -1.78 -1.30 -7.40
N GLU A 78 -1.69 -0.07 -6.95
CA GLU A 78 -0.77 0.36 -5.90
C GLU A 78 -1.45 0.36 -4.54
N PHE A 79 -1.10 -0.60 -3.70
CA PHE A 79 -1.54 -0.73 -2.30
C PHE A 79 -0.74 0.26 -1.46
N HIS A 80 -1.23 1.50 -1.40
CA HIS A 80 -0.52 2.64 -0.85
C HIS A 80 -0.93 2.90 0.60
N TYR A 81 0.02 2.77 1.54
CA TYR A 81 -0.26 2.91 2.97
C TYR A 81 0.66 3.90 3.72
N ILE A 82 1.50 4.66 3.01
CA ILE A 82 2.22 5.79 3.63
C ILE A 82 1.43 7.07 3.35
N HIS A 83 0.79 7.64 4.39
CA HIS A 83 -0.09 8.80 4.21
C HIS A 83 0.35 10.03 5.00
N ARG A 84 1.14 9.83 6.06
CA ARG A 84 1.52 10.87 7.01
C ARG A 84 2.96 11.33 6.79
N ASP A 85 3.28 12.50 7.36
CA ASP A 85 4.65 12.99 7.43
C ASP A 85 5.54 12.10 8.33
N LEU A 86 6.80 12.46 8.48
CA LEU A 86 7.75 11.70 9.28
C LEU A 86 7.38 11.61 10.77
N ASN A 87 6.57 12.55 11.26
CA ASN A 87 6.11 12.61 12.65
C ASN A 87 4.76 11.91 12.85
N GLY A 88 4.07 11.53 11.77
CA GLY A 88 2.73 10.95 11.80
C GLY A 88 1.61 11.97 11.64
N SER A 89 1.93 13.24 11.37
CA SER A 89 0.96 14.30 11.13
C SER A 89 0.43 14.27 9.70
N SER A 90 -0.78 14.78 9.48
CA SER A 90 -1.31 14.97 8.13
C SER A 90 -0.54 16.07 7.42
N TYR A 91 -0.30 15.88 6.12
CA TYR A 91 0.08 16.98 5.25
C TYR A 91 -1.09 17.95 5.07
N GLU A 92 -0.82 19.21 4.71
CA GLU A 92 -1.85 20.16 4.32
C GLU A 92 -2.71 19.61 3.18
N ASN A 93 -2.06 19.08 2.14
CA ASN A 93 -2.70 18.23 1.14
C ASN A 93 -2.76 16.78 1.68
N LYS A 94 -3.93 16.31 2.15
CA LYS A 94 -4.09 14.95 2.65
C LYS A 94 -3.69 13.87 1.62
N ALA A 95 -3.79 14.18 0.32
CA ALA A 95 -3.41 13.28 -0.77
C ALA A 95 -1.93 13.40 -1.19
N GLU A 96 -1.08 14.17 -0.49
CA GLU A 96 0.30 14.50 -0.92
C GLU A 96 1.07 13.26 -1.43
N LEU A 97 1.18 12.22 -0.61
CA LEU A 97 1.97 11.04 -1.00
C LEU A 97 1.29 10.21 -2.09
N SER A 98 -0.04 10.19 -2.12
CA SER A 98 -0.81 9.58 -3.22
C SER A 98 -0.63 10.35 -4.53
N GLU A 99 -0.56 11.68 -4.47
CA GLU A 99 -0.31 12.52 -5.64
C GLU A 99 1.10 12.31 -6.20
N ARG A 100 2.11 12.06 -5.34
CA ARG A 100 3.46 11.68 -5.77
C ARG A 100 3.46 10.37 -6.58
N ILE A 101 2.69 9.38 -6.14
CA ILE A 101 2.51 8.12 -6.88
C ILE A 101 1.83 8.37 -8.23
N ALA A 102 0.76 9.19 -8.27
CA ALA A 102 0.06 9.51 -9.51
C ALA A 102 0.95 10.27 -10.50
N ARG A 103 1.76 11.24 -10.05
CA ARG A 103 2.77 11.93 -10.86
C ARG A 103 3.80 10.97 -11.44
N ALA A 104 4.30 10.04 -10.62
CA ALA A 104 5.22 9.02 -11.06
C ALA A 104 4.61 8.17 -12.19
N ALA A 105 3.37 7.68 -12.00
CA ALA A 105 2.67 6.89 -13.00
C ALA A 105 2.45 7.67 -14.30
N GLN A 106 2.01 8.93 -14.22
CA GLN A 106 1.84 9.80 -15.37
C GLN A 106 3.15 10.05 -16.11
N SER A 107 4.25 10.31 -15.39
CA SER A 107 5.55 10.63 -15.97
C SER A 107 6.13 9.50 -16.83
N VAL A 108 5.79 8.25 -16.49
CA VAL A 108 6.26 7.06 -17.21
C VAL A 108 5.21 6.47 -18.15
N GLY A 109 3.94 6.90 -18.05
CA GLY A 109 2.85 6.46 -18.94
C GLY A 109 2.23 5.11 -18.58
N ILE A 110 2.28 4.67 -17.30
CA ILE A 110 1.60 3.47 -16.83
C ILE A 110 0.21 3.84 -16.27
N ASN A 111 -0.80 2.99 -16.48
CA ASN A 111 -2.09 3.16 -15.84
C ASN A 111 -2.00 2.80 -14.35
N LEU A 112 -2.70 3.54 -13.52
CA LEU A 112 -2.66 3.41 -12.07
C LEU A 112 -4.06 3.20 -11.49
N THR A 113 -4.22 2.17 -10.66
CA THR A 113 -5.29 2.12 -9.67
C THR A 113 -4.65 2.33 -8.30
N ILE A 114 -4.77 3.53 -7.74
CA ILE A 114 -4.26 3.81 -6.40
C ILE A 114 -5.27 3.38 -5.35
N ILE A 115 -4.80 2.66 -4.35
CA ILE A 115 -5.62 2.11 -3.27
C ILE A 115 -5.09 2.66 -1.96
N PRO A 116 -5.63 3.81 -1.48
CA PRO A 116 -5.28 4.30 -0.15
C PRO A 116 -5.77 3.32 0.90
N ILE A 117 -4.88 2.95 1.81
CA ILE A 117 -5.09 1.85 2.74
C ILE A 117 -5.46 2.37 4.12
N TYR A 118 -6.56 1.85 4.67
CA TYR A 118 -6.92 2.07 6.05
C TYR A 118 -6.08 1.20 6.99
N TYR A 119 -5.50 1.84 8.01
CA TYR A 119 -4.68 1.20 9.02
C TYR A 119 -4.83 1.95 10.34
N GLU A 120 -5.19 1.28 11.44
CA GLU A 120 -5.45 1.92 12.74
C GLU A 120 -4.90 1.17 13.94
N GLN A 121 -4.50 -0.12 13.81
CA GLN A 121 -4.10 -1.00 14.93
C GLN A 121 -2.72 -1.60 14.71
N GLY A 122 -2.02 -1.92 15.81
CA GLY A 122 -0.72 -2.59 15.77
C GLY A 122 -0.79 -4.11 15.66
N GLY A 123 -1.98 -4.67 15.86
CA GLY A 123 -2.29 -6.10 15.86
C GLY A 123 -3.73 -6.30 16.34
N PHE A 124 -4.22 -7.54 16.44
CA PHE A 124 -5.57 -7.82 16.91
C PHE A 124 -5.81 -7.27 18.31
N GLY A 125 -6.63 -6.21 18.42
CA GLY A 125 -6.91 -5.50 19.68
C GLY A 125 -5.70 -4.81 20.32
N LEU A 126 -4.60 -4.62 19.60
CA LEU A 126 -3.38 -4.01 20.12
C LEU A 126 -3.23 -2.57 19.60
N PRO A 127 -2.75 -1.66 20.46
CA PRO A 127 -2.47 -0.30 20.03
C PRO A 127 -1.38 -0.27 18.95
N PRO A 128 -1.39 0.76 18.07
CA PRO A 128 -0.37 0.90 17.05
C PRO A 128 1.02 1.12 17.65
N GLN A 129 2.03 0.64 16.94
CA GLN A 129 3.43 0.85 17.29
C GLN A 129 3.90 2.22 16.77
N LYS A 130 4.91 2.79 17.44
CA LYS A 130 5.47 4.09 17.09
C LYS A 130 6.02 4.13 15.64
N GLU A 131 6.52 3.00 15.17
CA GLU A 131 7.08 2.82 13.82
C GLU A 131 6.00 2.88 12.74
N GLN A 132 4.74 2.62 13.08
CA GLN A 132 3.61 2.61 12.16
C GLN A 132 2.99 4.01 11.94
N ARG A 133 3.46 5.04 12.64
CA ARG A 133 2.83 6.38 12.68
C ARG A 133 2.55 7.01 11.31
N ARG A 134 3.31 6.66 10.27
CA ARG A 134 3.09 7.18 8.92
C ARG A 134 1.95 6.50 8.15
N PHE A 135 1.50 5.37 8.66
CA PHE A 135 0.48 4.54 8.00
C PHE A 135 -0.92 4.78 8.57
N LEU A 136 -0.99 5.30 9.80
CA LEU A 136 -2.20 5.30 10.60
C LEU A 136 -3.18 6.39 10.17
N SER A 137 -4.45 6.00 10.13
CA SER A 137 -5.57 6.92 10.23
C SER A 137 -5.99 7.03 11.70
N SER A 138 -6.25 8.25 12.16
CA SER A 138 -6.62 8.52 13.55
C SER A 138 -8.03 8.06 13.90
N SER A 139 -8.89 7.91 12.89
CA SER A 139 -10.25 7.39 12.99
C SER A 139 -10.72 6.87 11.61
N PHE A 140 -11.88 6.25 11.60
CA PHE A 140 -12.55 5.83 10.36
C PHE A 140 -12.88 7.04 9.46
N GLU A 141 -13.35 8.14 10.04
CA GLU A 141 -13.66 9.39 9.33
C GLU A 141 -12.40 10.01 8.71
N ASP A 142 -11.27 10.00 9.43
CA ASP A 142 -9.99 10.49 8.91
C ASP A 142 -9.52 9.69 7.67
N TYR A 143 -9.77 8.37 7.66
CA TYR A 143 -9.54 7.57 6.46
C TYR A 143 -10.50 7.91 5.32
N LEU A 144 -11.79 8.12 5.59
CA LEU A 144 -12.74 8.52 4.57
C LEU A 144 -12.40 9.87 3.95
N GLU A 145 -11.95 10.83 4.75
CA GLU A 145 -11.45 12.13 4.28
C GLU A 145 -10.19 11.97 3.40
N LEU A 146 -9.25 11.11 3.80
CA LEU A 146 -8.09 10.76 2.98
C LEU A 146 -8.53 10.18 1.62
N ASN A 147 -9.42 9.19 1.64
CA ASN A 147 -9.91 8.55 0.40
C ASN A 147 -10.64 9.56 -0.51
N ALA A 148 -11.44 10.45 0.07
CA ALA A 148 -12.10 11.53 -0.68
C ALA A 148 -11.09 12.52 -1.29
N ALA A 149 -10.03 12.89 -0.56
CA ALA A 149 -8.96 13.74 -1.06
C ALA A 149 -8.21 13.05 -2.21
N VAL A 150 -7.93 11.74 -2.10
CA VAL A 150 -7.28 10.96 -3.17
C VAL A 150 -8.18 10.86 -4.40
N LYS A 151 -9.49 10.65 -4.23
CA LYS A 151 -10.44 10.66 -5.36
C LYS A 151 -10.46 12.01 -6.08
N THR A 152 -10.47 13.11 -5.33
CA THR A 152 -10.40 14.46 -5.91
C THR A 152 -9.06 14.68 -6.63
N MET A 153 -7.95 14.25 -6.04
CA MET A 153 -6.63 14.33 -6.66
C MET A 153 -6.60 13.54 -7.97
N ALA A 154 -7.12 12.31 -7.98
CA ALA A 154 -7.10 11.42 -9.15
C ALA A 154 -7.79 12.02 -10.39
N THR A 155 -8.78 12.90 -10.22
CA THR A 155 -9.44 13.58 -11.36
C THR A 155 -8.50 14.47 -12.18
N LYS A 156 -7.33 14.79 -11.67
CA LYS A 156 -6.29 15.56 -12.39
C LYS A 156 -5.43 14.70 -13.33
N TYR A 157 -5.57 13.37 -13.28
CA TYR A 157 -4.73 12.40 -13.96
C TYR A 157 -5.59 11.46 -14.80
N GLU A 158 -5.41 11.46 -16.12
CA GLU A 158 -6.26 10.69 -17.06
C GLU A 158 -6.25 9.18 -16.80
N ASN A 159 -5.13 8.64 -16.32
CA ASN A 159 -4.90 7.21 -16.17
C ASN A 159 -4.85 6.79 -14.69
N CYS A 160 -5.57 7.49 -13.80
CA CYS A 160 -5.58 7.21 -12.37
C CYS A 160 -6.99 6.91 -11.86
N GLU A 161 -7.20 5.69 -11.42
CA GLU A 161 -8.41 5.26 -10.72
C GLU A 161 -8.13 5.09 -9.22
N VAL A 162 -9.19 5.06 -8.40
CA VAL A 162 -9.07 4.95 -6.94
C VAL A 162 -9.89 3.78 -6.43
N GLY A 163 -9.25 2.92 -5.63
CA GLY A 163 -9.89 1.83 -4.91
C GLY A 163 -10.05 2.11 -3.42
N PHE A 164 -10.52 1.10 -2.72
CA PHE A 164 -10.53 1.00 -1.27
C PHE A 164 -9.65 -0.14 -0.80
N GLY A 165 -9.10 -0.03 0.38
CA GLY A 165 -8.37 -1.12 0.98
C GLY A 165 -8.19 -0.96 2.47
N ILE A 166 -8.02 -2.09 3.14
CA ILE A 166 -7.58 -2.16 4.52
C ILE A 166 -6.24 -2.90 4.56
N HIS A 167 -5.38 -2.54 5.52
CA HIS A 167 -4.07 -3.18 5.60
C HIS A 167 -4.22 -4.71 5.78
N SER A 168 -4.97 -5.11 6.77
CA SER A 168 -5.21 -6.52 7.13
C SER A 168 -6.24 -6.59 8.25
N MET A 169 -6.73 -7.77 8.59
CA MET A 169 -7.59 -7.96 9.75
C MET A 169 -6.88 -7.65 11.09
N ARG A 170 -5.56 -7.73 11.14
CA ARG A 170 -4.77 -7.32 12.32
C ARG A 170 -4.55 -5.80 12.41
N GLY A 171 -4.72 -5.08 11.32
CA GLY A 171 -4.45 -3.64 11.21
C GLY A 171 -5.68 -2.75 11.31
N VAL A 172 -6.89 -3.35 11.26
CA VAL A 172 -8.17 -2.64 11.31
C VAL A 172 -9.16 -3.44 12.16
N ALA A 173 -9.94 -2.75 12.99
CA ALA A 173 -11.00 -3.36 13.79
C ALA A 173 -12.09 -3.95 12.89
N LEU A 174 -12.65 -5.09 13.28
CA LEU A 174 -13.60 -5.83 12.45
C LEU A 174 -14.84 -5.00 12.10
N GLU A 175 -15.36 -4.23 13.04
CA GLU A 175 -16.49 -3.31 12.82
C GLU A 175 -16.18 -2.28 11.74
N ASN A 176 -14.97 -1.73 11.70
CA ASN A 176 -14.55 -0.77 10.69
C ASN A 176 -14.31 -1.42 9.32
N ILE A 177 -13.88 -2.69 9.29
CA ILE A 177 -13.82 -3.46 8.04
C ILE A 177 -15.22 -3.63 7.44
N ILE A 178 -16.19 -4.02 8.25
CA ILE A 178 -17.61 -4.20 7.84
C ILE A 178 -18.20 -2.87 7.38
N GLU A 179 -17.91 -1.79 8.10
CA GLU A 179 -18.41 -0.46 7.74
C GLU A 179 -17.81 0.01 6.42
N LEU A 180 -16.50 -0.13 6.24
CA LEU A 180 -15.83 0.27 5.01
C LEU A 180 -16.34 -0.51 3.79
N ALA A 181 -16.67 -1.79 3.95
CA ALA A 181 -17.24 -2.60 2.87
C ALA A 181 -18.55 -2.02 2.33
N LYS A 182 -19.34 -1.33 3.15
CA LYS A 182 -20.59 -0.66 2.74
C LYS A 182 -20.35 0.59 1.89
N HIS A 183 -19.18 1.21 2.00
CA HIS A 183 -18.79 2.37 1.19
C HIS A 183 -18.34 1.99 -0.23
N ARG A 184 -18.16 0.70 -0.50
CA ARG A 184 -17.82 0.21 -1.84
C ARG A 184 -19.02 0.36 -2.78
N THR A 185 -18.80 0.99 -3.92
CA THR A 185 -19.82 1.17 -4.96
C THR A 185 -19.39 0.48 -6.25
N GLY A 186 -20.33 -0.21 -6.90
CA GLY A 186 -20.09 -0.85 -8.20
C GLY A 186 -18.89 -1.80 -8.19
N ASN A 187 -18.02 -1.65 -9.17
CA ASN A 187 -16.82 -2.46 -9.37
C ASN A 187 -15.56 -1.87 -8.73
N THR A 188 -15.70 -0.93 -7.79
CA THR A 188 -14.53 -0.33 -7.13
C THR A 188 -13.66 -1.43 -6.49
N PRO A 189 -12.35 -1.49 -6.81
CA PRO A 189 -11.45 -2.46 -6.21
C PRO A 189 -11.40 -2.33 -4.69
N PHE A 190 -11.37 -3.47 -3.99
CA PHE A 190 -11.19 -3.54 -2.55
C PHE A 190 -10.07 -4.53 -2.24
N HIS A 191 -9.00 -4.07 -1.61
CA HIS A 191 -7.81 -4.84 -1.33
C HIS A 191 -7.58 -5.05 0.16
N ILE A 192 -7.00 -6.20 0.50
CA ILE A 192 -6.62 -6.58 1.85
C ILE A 192 -5.45 -7.56 1.80
N HIS A 193 -4.49 -7.45 2.73
CA HIS A 193 -3.60 -8.54 3.07
C HIS A 193 -4.32 -9.50 4.01
N ILE A 194 -4.35 -10.78 3.67
CA ILE A 194 -5.08 -11.77 4.47
C ILE A 194 -4.33 -13.11 4.48
N ALA A 195 -4.23 -13.72 5.65
CA ALA A 195 -3.57 -15.01 5.86
C ALA A 195 -2.11 -15.05 5.35
N GLU A 196 -1.40 -13.91 5.43
CA GLU A 196 -0.04 -13.73 4.91
C GLU A 196 0.99 -14.56 5.68
N GLN A 197 0.81 -14.68 7.00
CA GLN A 197 1.71 -15.40 7.90
C GLN A 197 0.93 -16.38 8.77
N THR A 198 1.55 -17.52 9.10
CA THR A 198 0.96 -18.51 10.04
C THR A 198 0.56 -17.85 11.36
N LYS A 199 1.44 -16.98 11.90
CA LYS A 199 1.15 -16.24 13.13
C LYS A 199 -0.09 -15.34 13.01
N GLU A 200 -0.36 -14.75 11.88
CA GLU A 200 -1.57 -13.95 11.67
C GLU A 200 -2.82 -14.83 11.77
N ILE A 201 -2.77 -16.04 11.22
CA ILE A 201 -3.89 -16.98 11.29
C ILE A 201 -4.12 -17.42 12.75
N GLU A 202 -3.05 -17.76 13.46
CA GLU A 202 -3.10 -18.16 14.88
C GLU A 202 -3.65 -17.04 15.76
N ASP A 203 -3.14 -15.83 15.60
CA ASP A 203 -3.59 -14.63 16.34
C ASP A 203 -5.07 -14.30 16.02
N CYS A 204 -5.49 -14.44 14.74
CA CYS A 204 -6.87 -14.25 14.35
C CYS A 204 -7.81 -15.24 15.04
N ILE A 205 -7.46 -16.53 15.01
CA ILE A 205 -8.25 -17.59 15.70
C ILE A 205 -8.32 -17.30 17.21
N ALA A 206 -7.19 -16.93 17.81
CA ALA A 206 -7.15 -16.63 19.25
C ALA A 206 -8.03 -15.43 19.63
N PHE A 207 -8.11 -14.43 18.76
CA PHE A 207 -8.86 -13.19 19.02
C PHE A 207 -10.34 -13.29 18.64
N THR A 208 -10.66 -13.92 17.48
CA THR A 208 -12.01 -13.94 16.92
C THR A 208 -12.72 -15.28 17.07
N GLY A 209 -12.00 -16.37 17.36
CA GLY A 209 -12.51 -17.74 17.38
C GLY A 209 -12.61 -18.40 15.98
N ILE A 210 -12.31 -17.67 14.90
CA ILE A 210 -12.41 -18.17 13.51
C ILE A 210 -11.15 -17.84 12.72
N ARG A 211 -10.96 -18.56 11.62
CA ARG A 211 -9.88 -18.24 10.65
C ARG A 211 -10.21 -16.96 9.87
N PRO A 212 -9.19 -16.24 9.35
CA PRO A 212 -9.40 -15.05 8.53
C PRO A 212 -10.00 -15.37 7.15
N THR A 213 -9.93 -16.63 6.72
CA THR A 213 -10.48 -17.17 5.46
C THR A 213 -11.10 -18.53 5.67
#